data_9a3859c187cf89054d126befb39c979d
#
_entry.id   9a3859c187cf89054d126befb39c979d
#
_cell.length_a   1.000
_cell.length_b   1.000
_cell.length_c   1.000
_cell.angle_alpha   90.00
_cell.angle_beta   90.00
_cell.angle_gamma   90.00
#
_symmetry.space_group_name_H-M   'P 1'
#
loop_
_entity.id
_entity.type
_entity.pdbx_description
1 polymer ?
#
loop_
_entity_poly.entity_id
_entity_poly.type
_entity_poly.pdbx_seq_one_letter_code
_entity_poly.pdbx_strand_id
1 'polypeptide(L)'
;MGWRSTVWRLTIWRSIWRLALAAFALIAPAVALAADLSAQPSASPVAPANYMPAAPDWIVTIGGELRIGPKWPGAPEDKFGLTGGPLVSIRKVGTPPEYFGPRDSFGFSILDIGQFKLGPAVKVLWPRKASDDKALNGLGNVEYALQAGAFAEYWPAQWLRLRGEVRQGFVGEEGVTGDLFLDAIVPAGQFRFSVGPRLTLQSAAAIGPYFGITPAQSAGSTVAGLPALPVYHAGGGLYSYGAGTQTEYFFNPRWAAHAFVEYERLTGSAADSPLVIQRGSANQFTFGLGATYSFTMHPLW
;
A
#
# COMPACT_ATOMS: atom_id res chain seq x y z
N MET A 1 -17.80 -28.00 -26.50
CA MET A 1 -16.52 -27.28 -26.54
C MET A 1 -16.44 -26.36 -25.34
N GLY A 2 -16.12 -26.81 -24.13
CA GLY A 2 -16.26 -25.98 -22.91
C GLY A 2 -15.51 -26.48 -21.68
N TRP A 3 -14.52 -27.36 -21.79
CA TRP A 3 -13.87 -27.98 -20.61
C TRP A 3 -12.39 -27.61 -20.41
N ARG A 4 -11.81 -26.76 -21.25
CA ARG A 4 -10.38 -26.40 -21.13
C ARG A 4 -10.09 -25.19 -20.26
N SER A 5 -11.08 -24.34 -19.96
CA SER A 5 -10.85 -23.09 -19.21
C SER A 5 -10.81 -23.26 -17.68
N THR A 6 -11.42 -24.29 -17.13
CA THR A 6 -11.55 -24.47 -15.68
C THR A 6 -10.28 -25.07 -15.05
N VAL A 7 -9.55 -25.90 -15.79
CA VAL A 7 -8.32 -26.55 -15.28
C VAL A 7 -7.17 -25.55 -15.13
N TRP A 8 -7.07 -24.56 -16.02
CA TRP A 8 -6.03 -23.53 -15.94
C TRP A 8 -6.19 -22.59 -14.74
N ARG A 9 -7.42 -22.30 -14.35
CA ARG A 9 -7.70 -21.43 -13.18
C ARG A 9 -7.24 -22.06 -11.87
N LEU A 10 -7.44 -23.37 -11.70
CA LEU A 10 -7.01 -24.09 -10.49
C LEU A 10 -5.49 -24.22 -10.37
N THR A 11 -4.77 -24.27 -11.50
CA THR A 11 -3.32 -24.42 -11.50
C THR A 11 -2.62 -23.11 -11.10
N ILE A 12 -3.14 -21.96 -11.54
CA ILE A 12 -2.60 -20.64 -11.18
C ILE A 12 -2.81 -20.38 -9.68
N TRP A 13 -3.99 -20.70 -9.12
CA TRP A 13 -4.26 -20.55 -7.68
C TRP A 13 -3.30 -21.40 -6.82
N ARG A 14 -3.01 -22.61 -7.23
CA ARG A 14 -2.05 -23.50 -6.53
C ARG A 14 -0.62 -22.95 -6.57
N SER A 15 -0.24 -22.24 -7.62
CA SER A 15 1.09 -21.64 -7.76
C SER A 15 1.24 -20.36 -6.93
N ILE A 16 0.20 -19.54 -6.83
CA ILE A 16 0.18 -18.32 -6.01
C ILE A 16 0.31 -18.66 -4.51
N TRP A 17 -0.44 -19.68 -4.04
CA TRP A 17 -0.32 -20.14 -2.64
C TRP A 17 1.06 -20.71 -2.31
N ARG A 18 1.71 -21.37 -3.29
CA ARG A 18 3.09 -21.88 -3.10
C ARG A 18 4.14 -20.78 -3.02
N LEU A 19 3.97 -19.68 -3.76
CA LEU A 19 4.84 -18.52 -3.68
C LEU A 19 4.65 -17.73 -2.38
N ALA A 20 3.42 -17.60 -1.90
CA ALA A 20 3.14 -16.97 -0.60
C ALA A 20 3.72 -17.77 0.57
N LEU A 21 3.64 -19.10 0.53
CA LEU A 21 4.25 -20.00 1.54
C LEU A 21 5.77 -20.03 1.44
N ALA A 22 6.36 -19.93 0.24
CA ALA A 22 7.81 -19.87 0.05
C ALA A 22 8.42 -18.55 0.55
N ALA A 23 7.69 -17.42 0.43
CA ALA A 23 8.11 -16.13 1.00
C ALA A 23 8.15 -16.18 2.54
N PHE A 24 7.25 -16.94 3.16
CA PHE A 24 7.23 -17.12 4.62
C PHE A 24 8.38 -18.02 5.12
N ALA A 25 8.83 -18.98 4.31
CA ALA A 25 9.92 -19.91 4.67
C ALA A 25 11.33 -19.28 4.55
N LEU A 26 11.49 -18.21 3.76
CA LEU A 26 12.76 -17.52 3.57
C LEU A 26 13.11 -16.52 4.70
N ILE A 27 12.13 -16.17 5.54
CA ILE A 27 12.36 -15.25 6.69
C ILE A 27 12.93 -15.99 7.91
N ALA A 28 12.74 -17.30 8.01
CA ALA A 28 13.16 -18.08 9.16
C ALA A 28 14.70 -18.16 9.41
N PRO A 29 15.60 -18.25 8.40
CA PRO A 29 17.03 -18.33 8.66
C PRO A 29 17.71 -16.99 8.95
N ALA A 30 17.12 -15.84 8.59
CA ALA A 30 17.72 -14.53 8.85
C ALA A 30 17.59 -14.08 10.33
N VAL A 31 16.69 -14.69 11.07
CA VAL A 31 16.43 -14.36 12.48
C VAL A 31 17.51 -14.90 13.42
N ALA A 32 18.16 -16.00 13.06
CA ALA A 32 19.16 -16.63 13.91
C ALA A 32 20.51 -15.87 13.97
N LEU A 33 20.84 -15.06 12.95
CA LEU A 33 22.10 -14.29 12.91
C LEU A 33 22.04 -12.92 13.59
N ALA A 34 20.84 -12.37 13.81
CA ALA A 34 20.69 -11.05 14.43
C ALA A 34 20.66 -11.08 15.97
N ALA A 35 20.47 -12.26 16.57
CA ALA A 35 20.34 -12.40 18.02
C ALA A 35 21.69 -12.40 18.77
N ASP A 36 22.80 -12.63 18.07
CA ASP A 36 24.12 -12.85 18.70
C ASP A 36 25.00 -11.58 18.79
N LEU A 37 24.51 -10.43 18.28
CA LEU A 37 25.28 -9.18 18.27
C LEU A 37 24.97 -8.22 19.43
N SER A 38 24.15 -8.60 20.40
CA SER A 38 23.69 -7.68 21.46
C SER A 38 24.33 -7.88 22.84
N ALA A 39 25.36 -8.68 22.98
CA ALA A 39 25.99 -8.96 24.28
C ALA A 39 27.42 -8.40 24.36
N GLN A 40 27.54 -7.06 24.44
CA GLN A 40 28.69 -6.43 25.10
C GLN A 40 28.21 -5.30 26.02
N PRO A 41 28.42 -5.39 27.34
CA PRO A 41 28.23 -4.28 28.23
C PRO A 41 29.43 -3.34 28.09
N SER A 42 29.26 -2.28 27.27
CA SER A 42 30.19 -1.14 27.31
C SER A 42 29.98 -0.38 28.61
N ALA A 43 31.00 -0.28 29.42
CA ALA A 43 31.02 0.59 30.59
C ALA A 43 30.77 2.01 30.15
N SER A 44 29.59 2.54 30.49
CA SER A 44 29.26 3.95 30.25
C SER A 44 30.13 4.84 31.12
N PRO A 45 30.71 5.95 30.62
CA PRO A 45 31.36 6.95 31.46
C PRO A 45 30.35 7.46 32.48
N VAL A 46 30.76 7.51 33.74
CA VAL A 46 29.98 8.06 34.85
C VAL A 46 29.69 9.53 34.56
N ALA A 47 28.48 9.84 34.16
CA ALA A 47 28.01 11.20 34.00
C ALA A 47 27.98 11.91 35.38
N PRO A 48 28.24 13.21 35.47
CA PRO A 48 28.17 13.96 36.73
C PRO A 48 26.73 13.79 37.30
N ALA A 49 26.66 13.62 38.63
CA ALA A 49 25.49 13.19 39.39
C ALA A 49 24.23 14.09 39.28
N ASN A 50 24.29 15.19 38.53
CA ASN A 50 23.16 16.12 38.35
C ASN A 50 22.66 16.25 36.89
N TYR A 51 23.17 15.48 35.95
CA TYR A 51 22.67 15.48 34.60
C TYR A 51 21.64 14.35 34.44
N MET A 52 20.36 14.67 34.68
CA MET A 52 19.27 13.86 34.18
C MET A 52 19.03 14.25 32.72
N PRO A 53 19.36 13.41 31.74
CA PRO A 53 18.98 13.69 30.37
C PRO A 53 17.46 13.80 30.31
N ALA A 54 16.97 14.85 29.64
CA ALA A 54 15.53 15.00 29.41
C ALA A 54 14.99 13.71 28.81
N ALA A 55 13.87 13.22 29.32
CA ALA A 55 13.25 12.00 28.79
C ALA A 55 12.90 12.24 27.30
N PRO A 56 13.16 11.27 26.42
CA PRO A 56 12.78 11.42 25.02
C PRO A 56 11.27 11.53 24.89
N ASP A 57 10.79 12.52 24.12
CA ASP A 57 9.36 12.79 23.97
C ASP A 57 8.76 12.11 22.75
N TRP A 58 9.61 11.73 21.80
CA TRP A 58 9.19 11.21 20.50
C TRP A 58 9.84 9.88 20.16
N ILE A 59 9.07 9.04 19.47
CA ILE A 59 9.56 7.85 18.81
C ILE A 59 9.40 8.07 17.31
N VAL A 60 10.52 8.00 16.58
CA VAL A 60 10.55 8.02 15.13
C VAL A 60 10.73 6.60 14.63
N THR A 61 9.88 6.18 13.72
CA THR A 61 9.97 4.90 13.03
C THR A 61 10.27 5.16 11.57
N ILE A 62 11.32 4.53 11.06
CA ILE A 62 11.70 4.56 9.65
C ILE A 62 11.73 3.14 9.11
N GLY A 63 11.49 2.98 7.83
CA GLY A 63 11.50 1.67 7.22
C GLY A 63 11.39 1.71 5.72
N GLY A 64 11.25 0.53 5.14
CA GLY A 64 11.00 0.36 3.72
C GLY A 64 10.08 -0.81 3.46
N GLU A 65 9.37 -0.73 2.36
CA GLU A 65 8.44 -1.75 1.91
C GLU A 65 8.66 -2.03 0.42
N LEU A 66 8.68 -3.30 0.06
CA LEU A 66 8.64 -3.79 -1.32
C LEU A 66 7.25 -4.35 -1.60
N ARG A 67 6.71 -4.04 -2.78
CA ARG A 67 5.38 -4.46 -3.24
C ARG A 67 5.48 -5.14 -4.60
N ILE A 68 4.83 -6.28 -4.71
CA ILE A 68 4.57 -6.97 -5.97
C ILE A 68 3.06 -6.84 -6.22
N GLY A 69 2.70 -6.08 -7.23
CA GLY A 69 1.31 -5.78 -7.56
C GLY A 69 1.09 -5.73 -9.07
N PRO A 70 -0.09 -5.30 -9.52
CA PRO A 70 -0.37 -5.15 -10.93
C PRO A 70 0.68 -4.26 -11.59
N LYS A 71 1.16 -4.66 -12.76
CA LYS A 71 2.19 -3.92 -13.52
C LYS A 71 1.72 -2.51 -13.91
N TRP A 72 0.42 -2.37 -14.09
CA TRP A 72 -0.29 -1.10 -14.27
C TRP A 72 -1.72 -1.27 -13.75
N PRO A 73 -2.44 -0.20 -13.33
CA PRO A 73 -3.80 -0.29 -12.82
C PRO A 73 -4.75 -0.93 -13.83
N GLY A 74 -5.27 -2.13 -13.52
CA GLY A 74 -6.09 -2.93 -14.43
C GLY A 74 -5.30 -3.96 -15.26
N ALA A 75 -4.01 -4.19 -14.98
CA ALA A 75 -3.22 -5.23 -15.65
C ALA A 75 -3.83 -6.63 -15.47
N PRO A 76 -3.61 -7.56 -16.43
CA PRO A 76 -3.98 -8.96 -16.25
C PRO A 76 -3.38 -9.58 -14.99
N GLU A 77 -4.06 -10.57 -14.43
CA GLU A 77 -3.69 -11.20 -13.15
C GLU A 77 -2.34 -11.93 -13.16
N ASP A 78 -1.76 -12.18 -14.32
CA ASP A 78 -0.44 -12.78 -14.52
C ASP A 78 0.69 -11.76 -14.72
N LYS A 79 0.38 -10.45 -14.76
CA LYS A 79 1.33 -9.38 -14.99
C LYS A 79 1.56 -8.54 -13.76
N PHE A 80 2.68 -8.81 -13.10
CA PHE A 80 3.11 -8.11 -11.91
C PHE A 80 4.26 -7.15 -12.17
N GLY A 81 4.30 -6.09 -11.40
CA GLY A 81 5.39 -5.13 -11.28
C GLY A 81 5.92 -5.09 -9.86
N LEU A 82 7.19 -4.72 -9.72
CA LEU A 82 7.82 -4.47 -8.43
C LEU A 82 7.83 -2.97 -8.17
N THR A 83 7.33 -2.57 -7.02
CA THR A 83 7.38 -1.19 -6.52
C THR A 83 7.87 -1.21 -5.08
N GLY A 84 8.07 -0.06 -4.49
CA GLY A 84 8.45 0.05 -3.10
C GLY A 84 8.48 1.50 -2.66
N GLY A 85 8.61 1.70 -1.37
CA GLY A 85 8.65 3.05 -0.82
C GLY A 85 9.16 3.08 0.61
N PRO A 86 9.53 4.27 1.10
CA PRO A 86 9.86 4.48 2.50
C PRO A 86 8.60 4.41 3.37
N LEU A 87 8.80 3.99 4.61
CA LEU A 87 7.83 4.07 5.70
C LEU A 87 8.40 5.01 6.76
N VAL A 88 7.62 5.99 7.17
CA VAL A 88 8.02 6.96 8.20
C VAL A 88 6.83 7.22 9.12
N SER A 89 7.07 7.23 10.43
CA SER A 89 6.09 7.60 11.44
C SER A 89 6.75 8.34 12.59
N ILE A 90 5.99 9.21 13.22
CA ILE A 90 6.39 9.96 14.40
C ILE A 90 5.26 9.89 15.42
N ARG A 91 5.56 9.43 16.64
CA ARG A 91 4.61 9.33 17.74
C ARG A 91 5.24 9.73 19.07
N LYS A 92 4.41 10.12 20.04
CA LYS A 92 4.89 10.41 21.40
C LYS A 92 5.30 9.15 22.14
N VAL A 93 6.31 9.27 23.01
CA VAL A 93 6.66 8.20 23.96
C VAL A 93 5.47 7.91 24.86
N GLY A 94 5.24 6.62 25.15
CA GLY A 94 4.09 6.16 25.92
C GLY A 94 2.84 5.87 25.10
N THR A 95 2.80 6.23 23.81
CA THR A 95 1.71 5.80 22.92
C THR A 95 2.01 4.42 22.32
N PRO A 96 0.99 3.57 22.10
CA PRO A 96 1.17 2.28 21.46
C PRO A 96 1.83 2.40 20.06
N PRO A 97 2.53 1.36 19.57
CA PRO A 97 2.99 1.33 18.19
C PRO A 97 1.83 1.58 17.23
N GLU A 98 2.02 2.57 16.35
CA GLU A 98 1.02 2.92 15.35
C GLU A 98 0.82 1.75 14.38
N TYR A 99 -0.42 1.54 13.96
CA TYR A 99 -0.73 0.60 12.91
C TYR A 99 -0.71 1.32 11.56
N PHE A 100 0.02 0.75 10.60
CA PHE A 100 0.03 1.17 9.20
C PHE A 100 -0.61 0.09 8.36
N GLY A 101 -1.75 0.41 7.78
CA GLY A 101 -2.38 -0.46 6.79
C GLY A 101 -1.62 -0.40 5.45
N PRO A 102 -1.72 -1.45 4.62
CA PRO A 102 -0.97 -1.53 3.35
C PRO A 102 -1.26 -0.40 2.37
N ARG A 103 -2.41 0.27 2.49
CA ARG A 103 -2.83 1.37 1.60
C ARG A 103 -2.82 2.74 2.24
N ASP A 104 -2.49 2.82 3.52
CA ASP A 104 -2.45 4.09 4.23
C ASP A 104 -1.50 5.06 3.51
N SER A 105 -1.92 6.31 3.43
CA SER A 105 -1.06 7.40 2.99
C SER A 105 -0.07 7.75 4.09
N PHE A 106 1.09 8.28 3.70
CA PHE A 106 1.98 8.91 4.65
C PHE A 106 1.26 10.07 5.36
N GLY A 107 1.36 10.11 6.68
CA GLY A 107 0.71 11.13 7.48
C GLY A 107 1.12 11.04 8.95
N PHE A 108 0.75 12.05 9.72
CA PHE A 108 0.92 12.08 11.17
C PHE A 108 -0.30 12.75 11.81
N SER A 109 -0.63 12.35 13.02
CA SER A 109 -1.75 12.92 13.75
C SER A 109 -1.39 14.29 14.30
N ILE A 110 -2.11 15.33 13.88
CA ILE A 110 -2.04 16.67 14.49
C ILE A 110 -3.05 16.83 15.63
N LEU A 111 -4.13 16.07 15.57
CA LEU A 111 -5.12 15.94 16.64
C LEU A 111 -5.23 14.47 17.03
N ASP A 112 -5.02 14.17 18.31
CA ASP A 112 -5.18 12.85 18.90
C ASP A 112 -5.94 13.01 20.22
N ILE A 113 -7.20 12.62 20.23
CA ILE A 113 -8.09 12.68 21.39
C ILE A 113 -8.58 11.27 21.76
N GLY A 114 -7.64 10.37 21.88
CA GLY A 114 -7.85 8.97 22.26
C GLY A 114 -8.41 8.10 21.15
N GLN A 115 -9.74 8.02 21.01
CA GLN A 115 -10.35 7.20 19.98
C GLN A 115 -10.36 7.86 18.58
N PHE A 116 -10.10 9.15 18.51
CA PHE A 116 -10.18 9.90 17.26
C PHE A 116 -8.83 10.57 16.94
N LYS A 117 -8.35 10.38 15.70
CA LYS A 117 -7.15 11.01 15.19
C LYS A 117 -7.46 11.71 13.86
N LEU A 118 -6.82 12.84 13.65
CA LEU A 118 -6.91 13.63 12.42
C LEU A 118 -5.53 14.14 12.04
N GLY A 119 -5.21 14.13 10.76
CA GLY A 119 -3.94 14.64 10.28
C GLY A 119 -3.86 14.80 8.76
N PRO A 120 -2.76 15.36 8.25
CA PRO A 120 -2.49 15.42 6.83
C PRO A 120 -2.19 14.02 6.26
N ALA A 121 -2.55 13.83 5.00
CA ALA A 121 -2.28 12.62 4.23
C ALA A 121 -1.58 12.99 2.92
N VAL A 122 -0.47 12.33 2.62
CA VAL A 122 0.29 12.50 1.37
C VAL A 122 0.56 11.16 0.74
N LYS A 123 0.36 11.03 -0.56
CA LYS A 123 0.61 9.81 -1.34
C LYS A 123 1.29 10.11 -2.65
N VAL A 124 2.31 9.33 -2.97
CA VAL A 124 2.96 9.35 -4.28
C VAL A 124 2.50 8.14 -5.06
N LEU A 125 2.00 8.36 -6.28
CA LEU A 125 1.66 7.30 -7.21
C LEU A 125 2.77 7.15 -8.23
N TRP A 126 3.15 5.91 -8.51
CA TRP A 126 4.18 5.58 -9.48
C TRP A 126 3.68 5.82 -10.91
N PRO A 127 4.57 6.20 -11.85
CA PRO A 127 4.18 6.44 -13.22
C PRO A 127 3.74 5.15 -13.91
N ARG A 128 2.83 5.27 -14.89
CA ARG A 128 2.52 4.22 -15.85
C ARG A 128 3.15 4.57 -17.18
N LYS A 129 4.12 3.83 -17.64
CA LYS A 129 4.77 4.06 -18.94
C LYS A 129 4.17 3.15 -20.01
N ALA A 130 3.93 3.68 -21.20
CA ALA A 130 3.46 2.89 -22.32
C ALA A 130 4.42 1.76 -22.71
N SER A 131 5.73 1.93 -22.42
CA SER A 131 6.76 0.92 -22.64
C SER A 131 6.72 -0.26 -21.65
N ASP A 132 6.00 -0.14 -20.55
CA ASP A 132 5.96 -1.19 -19.53
C ASP A 132 5.24 -2.45 -20.03
N ASP A 133 4.23 -2.28 -20.88
CA ASP A 133 3.46 -3.39 -21.43
C ASP A 133 2.93 -3.04 -22.82
N LYS A 134 3.00 -4.01 -23.77
CA LYS A 134 2.39 -3.85 -25.10
C LYS A 134 0.90 -3.56 -25.08
N ALA A 135 0.18 -3.95 -24.03
CA ALA A 135 -1.21 -3.60 -23.84
C ALA A 135 -1.44 -2.08 -23.75
N LEU A 136 -0.42 -1.32 -23.35
CA LEU A 136 -0.44 0.13 -23.18
C LEU A 136 0.06 0.91 -24.43
N ASN A 137 0.48 0.23 -25.50
CA ASN A 137 0.95 0.88 -26.70
C ASN A 137 -0.09 1.87 -27.24
N GLY A 138 0.38 3.09 -27.57
CA GLY A 138 -0.46 4.16 -28.07
C GLY A 138 -1.24 4.94 -27.03
N LEU A 139 -1.27 4.50 -25.76
CA LEU A 139 -2.02 5.18 -24.69
C LEU A 139 -1.23 6.30 -24.00
N GLY A 140 0.07 6.43 -24.30
CA GLY A 140 0.95 7.42 -23.67
C GLY A 140 1.31 7.07 -22.22
N ASN A 141 2.11 7.94 -21.60
CA ASN A 141 2.54 7.80 -20.24
C ASN A 141 1.58 8.53 -19.28
N VAL A 142 1.46 8.03 -18.06
CA VAL A 142 0.96 8.79 -16.91
C VAL A 142 2.16 9.01 -16.01
N GLU A 143 2.48 10.26 -15.74
CA GLU A 143 3.63 10.66 -14.93
C GLU A 143 3.39 10.36 -13.44
N TYR A 144 4.41 10.61 -12.61
CA TYR A 144 4.25 10.56 -11.15
C TYR A 144 3.10 11.46 -10.72
N ALA A 145 2.25 10.96 -9.82
CA ALA A 145 1.25 11.81 -9.19
C ALA A 145 1.59 12.01 -7.71
N LEU A 146 1.48 13.26 -7.27
CA LEU A 146 1.53 13.65 -5.87
C LEU A 146 0.13 14.03 -5.43
N GLN A 147 -0.39 13.29 -4.46
CA GLN A 147 -1.68 13.58 -3.83
C GLN A 147 -1.45 14.07 -2.40
N ALA A 148 -2.16 15.13 -1.99
CA ALA A 148 -2.17 15.61 -0.62
C ALA A 148 -3.59 15.89 -0.15
N GLY A 149 -3.82 15.74 1.15
CA GLY A 149 -5.14 15.90 1.75
C GLY A 149 -5.11 15.63 3.25
N ALA A 150 -6.14 14.98 3.74
CA ALA A 150 -6.28 14.67 5.16
C ALA A 150 -6.79 13.23 5.37
N PHE A 151 -6.46 12.68 6.53
CA PHE A 151 -7.07 11.47 7.04
C PHE A 151 -7.77 11.73 8.36
N ALA A 152 -8.78 10.91 8.64
CA ALA A 152 -9.40 10.79 9.95
C ALA A 152 -9.43 9.30 10.34
N GLU A 153 -9.11 9.00 11.59
CA GLU A 153 -9.23 7.67 12.17
C GLU A 153 -10.16 7.69 13.36
N TYR A 154 -10.97 6.65 13.48
CA TYR A 154 -11.79 6.39 14.63
C TYR A 154 -11.58 4.96 15.12
N TRP A 155 -11.33 4.82 16.41
CA TRP A 155 -11.08 3.55 17.11
C TRP A 155 -12.22 3.26 18.08
N PRO A 156 -13.36 2.68 17.61
CA PRO A 156 -14.48 2.35 18.50
C PRO A 156 -14.09 1.30 19.53
N ALA A 157 -13.09 0.49 19.25
CA ALA A 157 -12.48 -0.47 20.17
C ALA A 157 -10.97 -0.55 19.86
N GLN A 158 -10.16 -1.04 20.80
CA GLN A 158 -8.71 -1.17 20.62
C GLN A 158 -8.29 -2.10 19.47
N TRP A 159 -9.19 -2.98 19.07
CA TRP A 159 -8.99 -3.96 18.00
C TRP A 159 -9.66 -3.57 16.67
N LEU A 160 -10.38 -2.44 16.62
CA LEU A 160 -11.12 -2.03 15.43
C LEU A 160 -10.77 -0.59 15.05
N ARG A 161 -10.26 -0.40 13.84
CA ARG A 161 -9.93 0.89 13.25
C ARG A 161 -10.83 1.18 12.06
N LEU A 162 -11.43 2.34 12.03
CA LEU A 162 -12.03 2.95 10.84
C LEU A 162 -11.13 4.12 10.42
N ARG A 163 -10.66 4.13 9.18
CA ARG A 163 -9.88 5.24 8.60
C ARG A 163 -10.51 5.70 7.30
N GLY A 164 -10.69 7.01 7.18
CA GLY A 164 -11.07 7.69 5.96
C GLY A 164 -9.97 8.63 5.51
N GLU A 165 -9.71 8.70 4.21
CA GLU A 165 -8.77 9.64 3.62
C GLU A 165 -9.44 10.36 2.43
N VAL A 166 -9.16 11.64 2.29
CA VAL A 166 -9.52 12.42 1.08
C VAL A 166 -8.28 13.17 0.63
N ARG A 167 -7.90 12.97 -0.62
CA ARG A 167 -6.69 13.55 -1.21
C ARG A 167 -7.00 14.14 -2.59
N GLN A 168 -6.37 15.27 -2.87
CA GLN A 168 -6.34 15.94 -4.17
C GLN A 168 -5.00 15.69 -4.84
N GLY A 169 -4.99 15.31 -6.09
CA GLY A 169 -3.80 15.24 -6.95
C GLY A 169 -3.38 16.63 -7.42
N PHE A 170 -2.08 16.90 -7.42
CA PHE A 170 -1.50 18.18 -7.84
C PHE A 170 -0.55 18.07 -9.03
N VAL A 171 0.01 16.89 -9.26
CA VAL A 171 0.96 16.61 -10.35
C VAL A 171 0.61 15.25 -10.95
N GLY A 172 0.65 15.14 -12.26
CA GLY A 172 0.41 13.89 -13.00
C GLY A 172 -1.05 13.45 -13.06
N GLU A 173 -1.80 13.69 -12.00
CA GLU A 173 -3.23 13.45 -11.86
C GLU A 173 -3.82 14.63 -11.06
N GLU A 174 -4.90 15.22 -11.53
CA GLU A 174 -5.54 16.39 -10.90
C GLU A 174 -6.89 16.04 -10.26
N GLY A 175 -7.08 14.77 -9.92
CA GLY A 175 -8.35 14.30 -9.40
C GLY A 175 -8.42 14.23 -7.87
N VAL A 176 -9.63 13.99 -7.37
CA VAL A 176 -9.88 13.69 -5.94
C VAL A 176 -9.99 12.18 -5.79
N THR A 177 -9.29 11.65 -4.77
CA THR A 177 -9.39 10.26 -4.33
C THR A 177 -9.85 10.22 -2.88
N GLY A 178 -10.87 9.40 -2.59
CA GLY A 178 -11.33 9.07 -1.25
C GLY A 178 -11.14 7.60 -0.97
N ASP A 179 -10.52 7.25 0.16
CA ASP A 179 -10.36 5.88 0.62
C ASP A 179 -11.08 5.67 1.96
N LEU A 180 -11.67 4.49 2.13
CA LEU A 180 -12.25 4.02 3.39
C LEU A 180 -11.68 2.65 3.73
N PHE A 181 -11.17 2.52 4.95
CA PHE A 181 -10.58 1.30 5.49
C PHE A 181 -11.26 0.94 6.80
N LEU A 182 -11.58 -0.32 6.97
CA LEU A 182 -12.01 -0.88 8.25
C LEU A 182 -11.08 -2.04 8.58
N ASP A 183 -10.33 -1.97 9.67
CA ASP A 183 -9.35 -2.97 10.05
C ASP A 183 -9.71 -3.58 11.40
N ALA A 184 -9.88 -4.89 11.43
CA ALA A 184 -9.83 -5.67 12.67
C ALA A 184 -8.37 -6.04 12.94
N ILE A 185 -7.84 -5.61 14.10
CA ILE A 185 -6.42 -5.68 14.44
C ILE A 185 -6.28 -6.47 15.74
N VAL A 186 -5.60 -7.62 15.68
CA VAL A 186 -5.49 -8.54 16.83
C VAL A 186 -4.03 -8.75 17.18
N PRO A 187 -3.57 -8.28 18.34
CA PRO A 187 -2.24 -8.60 18.86
C PRO A 187 -2.20 -10.02 19.42
N ALA A 188 -1.14 -10.77 19.13
CA ALA A 188 -0.93 -12.13 19.63
C ALA A 188 0.56 -12.35 19.93
N GLY A 189 0.99 -12.04 21.15
CA GLY A 189 2.39 -12.09 21.56
C GLY A 189 3.25 -11.08 20.79
N GLN A 190 4.23 -11.56 20.05
CA GLN A 190 5.08 -10.73 19.17
C GLN A 190 4.44 -10.46 17.78
N PHE A 191 3.27 -11.02 17.52
CA PHE A 191 2.55 -10.80 16.27
C PHE A 191 1.43 -9.78 16.43
N ARG A 192 1.15 -9.07 15.36
CA ARG A 192 -0.07 -8.27 15.17
C ARG A 192 -0.66 -8.65 13.82
N PHE A 193 -1.87 -9.18 13.84
CA PHE A 193 -2.62 -9.53 12.64
C PHE A 193 -3.67 -8.47 12.36
N SER A 194 -3.91 -8.19 11.10
CA SER A 194 -5.03 -7.36 10.68
C SER A 194 -5.71 -7.90 9.46
N VAL A 195 -7.00 -7.63 9.36
CA VAL A 195 -7.80 -7.95 8.18
C VAL A 195 -8.96 -6.96 8.09
N GLY A 196 -9.32 -6.58 6.87
CA GLY A 196 -10.50 -5.75 6.70
C GLY A 196 -10.79 -5.31 5.27
N PRO A 197 -12.01 -4.81 5.04
CA PRO A 197 -12.44 -4.31 3.75
C PRO A 197 -11.80 -2.96 3.41
N ARG A 198 -11.73 -2.71 2.11
CA ARG A 198 -11.20 -1.51 1.47
C ARG A 198 -12.20 -0.99 0.45
N LEU A 199 -12.34 0.31 0.35
CA LEU A 199 -13.18 0.95 -0.63
C LEU A 199 -12.51 2.23 -1.11
N THR A 200 -12.49 2.45 -2.43
CA THR A 200 -11.90 3.65 -3.04
C THR A 200 -12.92 4.31 -3.96
N LEU A 201 -13.08 5.61 -3.79
CA LEU A 201 -13.84 6.48 -4.70
C LEU A 201 -12.86 7.42 -5.39
N GLN A 202 -13.10 7.69 -6.67
CA GLN A 202 -12.27 8.60 -7.45
C GLN A 202 -13.13 9.50 -8.34
N SER A 203 -12.67 10.74 -8.52
CA SER A 203 -13.27 11.63 -9.50
C SER A 203 -12.91 11.22 -10.94
N ALA A 204 -13.63 11.73 -11.92
CA ALA A 204 -13.33 11.49 -13.34
C ALA A 204 -11.89 11.95 -13.71
N ALA A 205 -11.41 13.04 -13.11
CA ALA A 205 -10.07 13.55 -13.33
C ALA A 205 -8.98 12.60 -12.79
N ALA A 206 -9.27 11.83 -11.72
CA ALA A 206 -8.37 10.81 -11.20
C ALA A 206 -8.36 9.53 -12.04
N ILE A 207 -9.53 9.08 -12.51
CA ILE A 207 -9.68 7.85 -13.30
C ILE A 207 -9.22 8.05 -14.75
N GLY A 208 -9.52 9.22 -15.34
CA GLY A 208 -9.31 9.54 -16.75
C GLY A 208 -7.91 9.25 -17.28
N PRO A 209 -6.84 9.70 -16.64
CA PRO A 209 -5.45 9.46 -17.09
C PRO A 209 -5.08 7.98 -17.23
N TYR A 210 -5.65 7.13 -16.40
CA TYR A 210 -5.34 5.69 -16.37
C TYR A 210 -6.23 4.84 -17.27
N PHE A 211 -7.53 5.21 -17.41
CA PHE A 211 -8.55 4.36 -18.00
C PHE A 211 -9.30 5.02 -19.17
N GLY A 212 -9.18 6.32 -19.36
CA GLY A 212 -9.69 7.03 -20.51
C GLY A 212 -8.92 6.72 -21.79
N ILE A 213 -9.58 6.83 -22.94
CA ILE A 213 -9.00 6.61 -24.25
C ILE A 213 -9.46 7.72 -25.19
N THR A 214 -8.55 8.62 -25.54
CA THR A 214 -8.80 9.71 -26.50
C THR A 214 -8.86 9.21 -27.93
N PRO A 215 -9.41 9.98 -28.89
CA PRO A 215 -9.37 9.61 -30.31
C PRO A 215 -7.97 9.33 -30.83
N ALA A 216 -6.96 10.11 -30.42
CA ALA A 216 -5.56 9.89 -30.80
C ALA A 216 -4.99 8.59 -30.21
N GLN A 217 -5.29 8.31 -28.97
CA GLN A 217 -4.90 7.05 -28.31
C GLN A 217 -5.60 5.84 -28.94
N SER A 218 -6.89 5.97 -29.29
CA SER A 218 -7.63 4.92 -30.00
C SER A 218 -6.94 4.57 -31.32
N ALA A 219 -6.63 5.59 -32.14
CA ALA A 219 -5.93 5.40 -33.41
C ALA A 219 -4.52 4.80 -33.24
N GLY A 220 -3.78 5.22 -32.19
CA GLY A 220 -2.44 4.74 -31.89
C GLY A 220 -2.39 3.39 -31.17
N SER A 221 -3.51 2.87 -30.69
CA SER A 221 -3.56 1.68 -29.84
C SER A 221 -3.51 0.35 -30.59
N THR A 222 -3.41 0.38 -31.92
CA THR A 222 -3.30 -0.84 -32.74
C THR A 222 -1.97 -1.55 -32.45
N VAL A 223 -2.05 -2.80 -32.02
CA VAL A 223 -0.90 -3.66 -31.74
C VAL A 223 -1.08 -4.97 -32.47
N ALA A 224 -0.02 -5.56 -32.99
CA ALA A 224 -0.09 -6.85 -33.64
C ALA A 224 -0.75 -7.91 -32.73
N GLY A 225 -1.86 -8.48 -33.18
CA GLY A 225 -2.65 -9.46 -32.46
C GLY A 225 -3.65 -8.89 -31.43
N LEU A 226 -3.77 -7.56 -31.30
CA LEU A 226 -4.78 -6.92 -30.44
C LEU A 226 -5.59 -5.89 -31.25
N PRO A 227 -6.92 -5.84 -31.10
CA PRO A 227 -7.76 -4.82 -31.74
C PRO A 227 -7.44 -3.42 -31.18
N ALA A 228 -7.72 -2.37 -32.00
CA ALA A 228 -7.69 -1.00 -31.52
C ALA A 228 -8.72 -0.80 -30.40
N LEU A 229 -8.34 -0.05 -29.37
CA LEU A 229 -9.22 0.28 -28.26
C LEU A 229 -10.21 1.39 -28.72
N PRO A 230 -11.52 1.26 -28.49
CA PRO A 230 -12.47 2.33 -28.77
C PRO A 230 -12.24 3.55 -27.87
N VAL A 231 -12.65 4.73 -28.33
CA VAL A 231 -12.66 5.96 -27.54
C VAL A 231 -13.50 5.76 -26.28
N TYR A 232 -13.00 6.19 -25.15
CA TYR A 232 -13.67 6.01 -23.87
C TYR A 232 -13.44 7.20 -22.94
N HIS A 233 -14.52 7.72 -22.37
CA HIS A 233 -14.50 8.80 -21.39
C HIS A 233 -14.83 8.21 -20.02
N ALA A 234 -13.80 8.06 -19.19
CA ALA A 234 -13.97 7.53 -17.85
C ALA A 234 -14.64 8.56 -16.92
N GLY A 235 -15.74 8.18 -16.29
CA GLY A 235 -16.43 8.97 -15.27
C GLY A 235 -15.82 8.75 -13.88
N GLY A 236 -16.29 9.54 -12.89
CA GLY A 236 -15.97 9.33 -11.48
C GLY A 236 -16.96 8.39 -10.79
N GLY A 237 -16.65 8.01 -9.55
CA GLY A 237 -17.51 7.19 -8.69
C GLY A 237 -16.73 6.17 -7.88
N LEU A 238 -17.37 5.04 -7.59
CA LEU A 238 -16.72 3.91 -6.94
C LEU A 238 -15.66 3.32 -7.89
N TYR A 239 -14.39 3.50 -7.52
CA TYR A 239 -13.26 3.01 -8.28
C TYR A 239 -13.01 1.53 -8.02
N SER A 240 -12.99 1.15 -6.74
CA SER A 240 -12.71 -0.22 -6.34
C SER A 240 -13.27 -0.56 -4.97
N TYR A 241 -13.42 -1.85 -4.75
CA TYR A 241 -13.58 -2.44 -3.43
C TYR A 241 -12.71 -3.68 -3.29
N GLY A 242 -12.41 -4.06 -2.06
CA GLY A 242 -11.57 -5.21 -1.79
C GLY A 242 -11.38 -5.49 -0.31
N ALA A 243 -10.35 -6.26 -0.02
CA ALA A 243 -9.95 -6.57 1.34
C ALA A 243 -8.43 -6.79 1.40
N GLY A 244 -7.85 -6.46 2.55
CA GLY A 244 -6.45 -6.68 2.84
C GLY A 244 -6.25 -7.44 4.14
N THR A 245 -5.13 -8.11 4.25
CA THR A 245 -4.64 -8.72 5.50
C THR A 245 -3.16 -8.43 5.64
N GLN A 246 -2.73 -8.17 6.87
CA GLN A 246 -1.33 -7.92 7.20
C GLN A 246 -0.95 -8.70 8.45
N THR A 247 0.24 -9.24 8.45
CA THR A 247 0.90 -9.80 9.62
C THR A 247 2.15 -8.99 9.88
N GLU A 248 2.28 -8.49 11.11
CA GLU A 248 3.45 -7.78 11.59
C GLU A 248 4.09 -8.58 12.72
N TYR A 249 5.41 -8.66 12.73
CA TYR A 249 6.20 -9.33 13.75
C TYR A 249 7.17 -8.35 14.41
N PHE A 250 7.11 -8.23 15.72
CA PHE A 250 7.97 -7.38 16.53
C PHE A 250 9.14 -8.22 17.09
N PHE A 251 10.31 -8.11 16.49
CA PHE A 251 11.52 -8.78 16.99
C PHE A 251 11.91 -8.27 18.37
N ASN A 252 11.76 -6.97 18.57
CA ASN A 252 12.01 -6.26 19.81
C ASN A 252 11.34 -4.86 19.73
N PRO A 253 11.41 -4.00 20.77
CA PRO A 253 10.78 -2.67 20.73
C PRO A 253 11.26 -1.74 19.62
N ARG A 254 12.38 -2.05 18.94
CA ARG A 254 12.97 -1.23 17.87
C ARG A 254 12.72 -1.78 16.48
N TRP A 255 12.71 -3.09 16.30
CA TRP A 255 12.63 -3.75 15.00
C TRP A 255 11.33 -4.48 14.80
N ALA A 256 10.68 -4.21 13.71
CA ALA A 256 9.52 -4.97 13.24
C ALA A 256 9.64 -5.27 11.75
N ALA A 257 8.99 -6.35 11.32
CA ALA A 257 8.79 -6.66 9.92
C ALA A 257 7.31 -6.96 9.69
N HIS A 258 6.83 -6.72 8.48
CA HIS A 258 5.46 -7.02 8.11
C HIS A 258 5.38 -7.65 6.72
N ALA A 259 4.32 -8.42 6.53
CA ALA A 259 3.92 -8.93 5.23
C ALA A 259 2.42 -8.72 5.06
N PHE A 260 1.98 -8.41 3.84
CA PHE A 260 0.57 -8.24 3.56
C PHE A 260 0.17 -8.85 2.21
N VAL A 261 -1.11 -9.12 2.10
CA VAL A 261 -1.78 -9.48 0.86
C VAL A 261 -3.04 -8.63 0.74
N GLU A 262 -3.26 -8.08 -0.42
CA GLU A 262 -4.43 -7.27 -0.73
C GLU A 262 -5.08 -7.74 -2.03
N TYR A 263 -6.39 -7.85 -2.00
CA TYR A 263 -7.23 -8.03 -3.17
C TYR A 263 -8.06 -6.78 -3.38
N GLU A 264 -8.08 -6.31 -4.62
CA GLU A 264 -8.88 -5.19 -5.07
C GLU A 264 -9.62 -5.57 -6.36
N ARG A 265 -10.90 -5.21 -6.43
CA ARG A 265 -11.67 -5.32 -7.65
C ARG A 265 -12.06 -3.93 -8.14
N LEU A 266 -11.58 -3.59 -9.32
CA LEU A 266 -12.00 -2.38 -10.03
C LEU A 266 -13.49 -2.45 -10.35
N THR A 267 -14.16 -1.30 -10.35
CA THR A 267 -15.60 -1.16 -10.63
C THR A 267 -15.88 0.08 -11.48
N GLY A 268 -17.14 0.24 -11.86
CA GLY A 268 -17.62 1.40 -12.61
C GLY A 268 -16.72 1.74 -13.79
N SER A 269 -16.46 3.04 -13.98
CA SER A 269 -15.71 3.51 -15.14
C SER A 269 -14.30 2.95 -15.29
N ALA A 270 -13.66 2.49 -14.22
CA ALA A 270 -12.36 1.83 -14.32
C ALA A 270 -12.51 0.41 -14.91
N ALA A 271 -13.45 -0.38 -14.38
CA ALA A 271 -13.70 -1.74 -14.86
C ALA A 271 -14.29 -1.78 -16.27
N ASP A 272 -15.13 -0.78 -16.61
CA ASP A 272 -15.80 -0.66 -17.91
C ASP A 272 -14.87 -0.12 -19.01
N SER A 273 -13.65 0.29 -18.65
CA SER A 273 -12.68 0.75 -19.64
C SER A 273 -12.35 -0.35 -20.66
N PRO A 274 -12.36 -0.05 -21.96
CA PRO A 274 -11.93 -0.99 -23.00
C PRO A 274 -10.52 -1.54 -22.77
N LEU A 275 -9.63 -0.78 -22.12
CA LEU A 275 -8.30 -1.24 -21.72
C LEU A 275 -8.40 -2.43 -20.76
N VAL A 276 -9.25 -2.34 -19.74
CA VAL A 276 -9.43 -3.41 -18.74
C VAL A 276 -10.17 -4.61 -19.34
N ILE A 277 -11.25 -4.35 -20.09
CA ILE A 277 -12.10 -5.40 -20.67
C ILE A 277 -11.34 -6.23 -21.72
N GLN A 278 -10.57 -5.56 -22.61
CA GLN A 278 -9.95 -6.23 -23.75
C GLN A 278 -8.51 -6.66 -23.48
N ARG A 279 -7.78 -5.99 -22.58
CA ARG A 279 -6.34 -6.18 -22.39
C ARG A 279 -5.91 -6.36 -20.94
N GLY A 280 -6.86 -6.33 -20.01
CA GLY A 280 -6.59 -6.34 -18.58
C GLY A 280 -7.45 -7.27 -17.75
N SER A 281 -7.56 -6.96 -16.47
CA SER A 281 -8.44 -7.59 -15.49
C SER A 281 -8.95 -6.56 -14.50
N ALA A 282 -10.20 -6.70 -14.08
CA ALA A 282 -10.73 -5.92 -12.97
C ALA A 282 -10.23 -6.44 -11.61
N ASN A 283 -9.74 -7.68 -11.52
CA ASN A 283 -9.20 -8.26 -10.29
C ASN A 283 -7.72 -7.92 -10.17
N GLN A 284 -7.34 -7.35 -9.03
CA GLN A 284 -5.98 -6.89 -8.77
C GLN A 284 -5.50 -7.50 -7.46
N PHE A 285 -4.28 -8.04 -7.44
CA PHE A 285 -3.64 -8.58 -6.25
C PHE A 285 -2.35 -7.84 -5.98
N THR A 286 -2.11 -7.48 -4.72
CA THR A 286 -0.87 -6.88 -4.27
C THR A 286 -0.34 -7.65 -3.06
N PHE A 287 0.96 -7.92 -3.07
CA PHE A 287 1.69 -8.54 -1.98
C PHE A 287 2.79 -7.59 -1.56
N GLY A 288 3.08 -7.52 -0.28
CA GLY A 288 4.17 -6.69 0.19
C GLY A 288 4.90 -7.27 1.38
N LEU A 289 6.16 -6.84 1.51
CA LEU A 289 7.05 -7.14 2.61
C LEU A 289 7.77 -5.86 3.02
N GLY A 290 7.84 -5.60 4.31
CA GLY A 290 8.55 -4.44 4.81
C GLY A 290 9.22 -4.70 6.16
N ALA A 291 10.13 -3.78 6.51
CA ALA A 291 10.77 -3.75 7.81
C ALA A 291 10.88 -2.32 8.31
N THR A 292 10.80 -2.15 9.62
CA THR A 292 10.85 -0.85 10.28
C THR A 292 11.81 -0.87 11.46
N TYR A 293 12.42 0.29 11.70
CA TYR A 293 13.28 0.54 12.85
C TYR A 293 12.78 1.78 13.60
N SER A 294 12.58 1.65 14.90
CA SER A 294 12.10 2.71 15.79
C SER A 294 13.21 3.16 16.74
N PHE A 295 13.37 4.46 16.89
CA PHE A 295 14.31 5.06 17.84
C PHE A 295 13.67 6.25 18.54
N THR A 296 14.16 6.55 19.74
CA THR A 296 13.71 7.71 20.54
C THR A 296 14.48 8.95 20.16
N MET A 297 13.80 10.09 20.16
CA MET A 297 14.37 11.40 19.87
C MET A 297 13.95 12.39 20.93
N HIS A 298 14.88 13.28 21.34
CA HIS A 298 14.57 14.43 22.16
C HIS A 298 14.00 15.56 21.29
N PRO A 299 13.19 16.48 21.85
CA PRO A 299 12.74 17.65 21.12
C PRO A 299 13.95 18.45 20.61
N LEU A 300 13.81 19.00 19.41
CA LEU A 300 14.86 19.82 18.79
C LEU A 300 14.81 21.29 19.25
N TRP A 301 13.83 21.64 20.10
CA TRP A 301 13.61 22.99 20.65
C TRP A 301 13.11 22.93 22.10
#